data_60f58d98c0bbcb715a6ccbb580b0a6d3
#
_entry.id   60f58d98c0bbcb715a6ccbb580b0a6d3
#
_cell.length_a   1.000
_cell.length_b   1.000
_cell.length_c   1.000
_cell.angle_alpha   90.00
_cell.angle_beta   90.00
_cell.angle_gamma   90.00
#
_symmetry.space_group_name_H-M   'P 1'
#
loop_
_entity.id
_entity.type
_entity.pdbx_description
1 polymer ?
#
loop_
_entity_poly.entity_id
_entity_poly.type
_entity_poly.pdbx_seq_one_letter_code
_entity_poly.pdbx_strand_id
1 'polypeptide(L)' 'MRQMTATNTHSNQGWDEHYRDERDAGFLYRAISDLEHDSKRRELFTRLAEVEDRHVARWVDLF' A
#
# COMPACT_ATOMS: atom_id res chain seq x y z
N MET A 1 22.46 -16.95 0.36
CA MET A 1 21.95 -16.81 0.61
C MET A 1 21.20 -16.55 1.43
N ARG A 2 21.03 -16.50 2.02
CA ARG A 2 20.41 -16.21 2.92
C ARG A 2 19.12 -16.31 3.00
N GLN A 3 18.50 -16.17 2.25
CA GLN A 3 17.18 -16.06 2.27
C GLN A 3 16.48 -17.23 2.67
N MET A 4 16.94 -18.36 2.38
CA MET A 4 16.13 -19.45 2.67
C MET A 4 16.03 -19.76 4.06
N THR A 5 17.05 -19.51 4.79
CA THR A 5 16.98 -19.86 6.18
C THR A 5 15.94 -19.11 6.89
N ALA A 6 15.66 -17.94 6.46
CA ALA A 6 14.72 -17.15 7.17
C ALA A 6 13.35 -17.22 6.58
N THR A 7 13.10 -18.19 5.75
CA THR A 7 11.86 -18.26 5.03
C THR A 7 10.65 -18.19 5.93
N ASN A 8 10.61 -18.97 6.98
CA ASN A 8 9.46 -18.99 7.85
C ASN A 8 9.28 -17.70 8.60
N THR A 9 10.36 -17.13 9.05
CA THR A 9 10.30 -15.85 9.71
C THR A 9 9.88 -14.78 8.73
N HIS A 10 10.35 -14.92 7.53
CA HIS A 10 10.05 -13.94 6.51
C HIS A 10 8.61 -13.90 6.09
N SER A 11 7.86 -14.98 6.24
CA SER A 11 6.47 -14.96 5.87
C SER A 11 5.73 -13.87 6.61
N ASN A 12 5.90 -13.79 7.92
CA ASN A 12 5.24 -12.78 8.71
C ASN A 12 5.77 -11.39 8.42
N GLN A 13 7.08 -11.29 8.25
CA GLN A 13 7.67 -10.01 7.92
C GLN A 13 7.20 -9.53 6.56
N GLY A 14 7.05 -10.43 5.62
CA GLY A 14 6.58 -10.09 4.30
C GLY A 14 5.20 -9.49 4.33
N TRP A 15 4.32 -10.02 5.17
CA TRP A 15 2.97 -9.49 5.30
C TRP A 15 2.98 -8.11 5.90
N ASP A 16 3.81 -7.87 6.92
CA ASP A 16 3.96 -6.55 7.51
C ASP A 16 4.47 -5.54 6.49
N GLU A 17 5.43 -5.96 5.69
CA GLU A 17 5.99 -5.10 4.65
C GLU A 17 4.95 -4.74 3.61
N HIS A 18 4.15 -5.73 3.18
CA HIS A 18 3.09 -5.47 2.22
C HIS A 18 2.05 -4.51 2.78
N TYR A 19 1.68 -4.70 4.02
CA TYR A 19 0.74 -3.81 4.67
C TYR A 19 1.26 -2.38 4.70
N ARG A 20 2.51 -2.21 5.08
CA ARG A 20 3.11 -0.88 5.16
C ARG A 20 3.27 -0.26 3.78
N ASP A 21 3.67 -1.06 2.81
CA ASP A 21 3.83 -0.58 1.44
C ASP A 21 2.51 -0.09 0.87
N GLU A 22 1.44 -0.82 1.10
CA GLU A 22 0.13 -0.42 0.60
C GLU A 22 -0.39 0.82 1.31
N ARG A 23 -0.16 0.90 2.61
CA ARG A 23 -0.55 2.07 3.38
C ARG A 23 0.22 3.29 2.90
N ASP A 24 1.53 3.13 2.68
CA ASP A 24 2.38 4.23 2.22
C ASP A 24 2.02 4.63 0.79
N ALA A 25 1.68 3.67 -0.05
CA ALA A 25 1.25 3.96 -1.42
C ALA A 25 -0.03 4.78 -1.42
N GLY A 26 -0.98 4.41 -0.58
CA GLY A 26 -2.23 5.17 -0.47
C GLY A 26 -1.97 6.60 -0.03
N PHE A 27 -1.11 6.77 0.94
CA PHE A 27 -0.74 8.08 1.44
C PHE A 27 -0.08 8.90 0.33
N LEU A 28 0.82 8.29 -0.40
CA LEU A 28 1.52 8.95 -1.51
C LEU A 28 0.55 9.35 -2.62
N TYR A 29 -0.36 8.48 -2.98
CA TYR A 29 -1.34 8.78 -4.03
C TYR A 29 -2.22 9.95 -3.62
N ARG A 30 -2.59 10.05 -2.34
CA ARG A 30 -3.37 11.19 -1.88
C ARG A 30 -2.57 12.47 -1.96
N ALA A 31 -1.30 12.42 -1.59
CA ALA A 31 -0.44 13.58 -1.67
C ALA A 31 -0.30 14.04 -3.13
N ILE A 32 -0.13 13.09 -4.04
CA ILE A 32 -0.02 13.41 -5.46
C ILE A 32 -1.35 14.00 -5.96
N SER A 33 -2.46 13.41 -5.54
CA SER A 33 -3.77 13.91 -5.94
C SER A 33 -3.97 15.35 -5.50
N ASP A 34 -3.56 15.66 -4.27
CA ASP A 34 -3.72 17.02 -3.73
C ASP A 34 -2.90 18.05 -4.50
N LEU A 35 -1.77 17.63 -5.05
CA LEU A 35 -0.88 18.53 -5.77
C LEU A 35 -1.18 18.56 -7.27
N GLU A 36 -1.99 17.68 -7.77
CA GLU A 36 -2.24 17.56 -9.19
C GLU A 36 -3.25 18.61 -9.65
N HIS A 37 -2.91 19.36 -10.67
CA HIS A 37 -3.79 20.40 -11.21
C HIS A 37 -4.74 19.87 -12.27
N ASP A 38 -4.36 18.81 -12.97
CA ASP A 38 -5.22 18.22 -13.98
C ASP A 38 -6.31 17.39 -13.29
N SER A 39 -7.57 17.71 -13.54
CA SER A 39 -8.68 17.09 -12.84
C SER A 39 -8.79 15.60 -13.12
N LYS A 40 -8.46 15.16 -14.32
CA LYS A 40 -8.52 13.75 -14.64
C LYS A 40 -7.43 12.97 -13.94
N ARG A 41 -6.22 13.50 -13.88
CA ARG A 41 -5.14 12.86 -13.15
C ARG A 41 -5.40 12.86 -11.67
N ARG A 42 -5.96 13.94 -11.15
CA ARG A 42 -6.31 14.00 -9.73
C ARG A 42 -7.31 12.91 -9.39
N GLU A 43 -8.30 12.73 -10.23
CA GLU A 43 -9.30 11.70 -10.03
C GLU A 43 -8.66 10.31 -10.07
N LEU A 44 -7.72 10.10 -10.99
CA LEU A 44 -7.03 8.84 -11.09
C LEU A 44 -6.24 8.53 -9.81
N PHE A 45 -5.49 9.51 -9.31
CA PHE A 45 -4.71 9.28 -8.10
C PHE A 45 -5.60 9.11 -6.87
N THR A 46 -6.74 9.80 -6.84
CA THR A 46 -7.72 9.59 -5.78
C THR A 46 -8.24 8.15 -5.79
N ARG A 47 -8.55 7.63 -6.97
CA ARG A 47 -9.01 6.26 -7.09
C ARG A 47 -7.95 5.25 -6.70
N LEU A 48 -6.70 5.52 -7.08
CA LEU A 48 -5.59 4.65 -6.68
C LEU A 48 -5.44 4.63 -5.17
N ALA A 49 -5.60 5.80 -4.53
CA ALA A 49 -5.54 5.87 -3.08
C ALA A 49 -6.66 5.04 -2.45
N GLU A 50 -7.86 5.12 -3.01
CA GLU A 50 -9.00 4.36 -2.50
C GLU A 50 -8.79 2.86 -2.63
N VAL A 51 -8.16 2.43 -3.72
CA VAL A 51 -7.83 1.01 -3.89
C VAL A 51 -6.86 0.58 -2.80
N GLU A 52 -5.85 1.39 -2.53
CA GLU A 52 -4.90 1.04 -1.49
C GLU A 52 -5.56 1.04 -0.11
N ASP A 53 -6.48 1.94 0.13
CA ASP A 53 -7.23 1.95 1.39
C ASP A 53 -8.00 0.65 1.59
N ARG A 54 -8.59 0.13 0.54
CA ARG A 54 -9.30 -1.14 0.62
C ARG A 54 -8.35 -2.30 0.88
N HIS A 55 -7.16 -2.25 0.29
CA HIS A 55 -6.15 -3.28 0.54
C HIS A 55 -5.71 -3.23 2.00
N VAL A 56 -5.47 -2.04 2.52
CA VAL A 56 -5.08 -1.89 3.91
C VAL A 56 -6.18 -2.41 4.84
N ALA A 57 -7.42 -2.09 4.56
CA ALA A 57 -8.55 -2.57 5.37
C ALA A 57 -8.60 -4.09 5.38
N ARG A 58 -8.30 -4.72 4.25
CA ARG A 58 -8.26 -6.16 4.18
C ARG A 58 -7.18 -6.75 5.06
N TRP A 59 -6.01 -6.13 5.06
CA TRP A 59 -4.92 -6.59 5.90
C TRP A 59 -5.26 -6.47 7.38
N VAL A 60 -5.92 -5.39 7.75
CA VAL A 60 -6.37 -5.19 9.12
C VAL A 60 -7.33 -6.28 9.53
N ASP A 61 -8.25 -6.66 8.67
CA ASP A 61 -9.20 -7.74 8.96
C ASP A 61 -8.51 -9.08 9.11
N LEU A 62 -7.40 -9.29 8.43
CA LEU A 62 -6.66 -10.54 8.51
C LEU A 62 -5.81 -10.63 9.77
N PHE A 63 -5.45 -9.53 10.32
CA PHE A 63 -4.66 -9.48 11.53
C PHE A 63 -5.53 -9.20 12.75
#